data_7d7d4c77e29b7023aef903091d7d5d3c
#
_entry.id   7d7d4c77e29b7023aef903091d7d5d3c
#
_cell.length_a   1.000
_cell.length_b   1.000
_cell.length_c   1.000
_cell.angle_alpha   90.00
_cell.angle_beta   90.00
_cell.angle_gamma   90.00
#
_symmetry.space_group_name_H-M   'P 1'
#
loop_
_entity.id
_entity.type
_entity.pdbx_description
1 polymer ?
#
loop_
_entity_poly.entity_id
_entity_poly.type
_entity_poly.pdbx_seq_one_letter_code
_entity_poly.pdbx_strand_id
1 'polypeptide(L)'
;IGKSKEFQYAIPGDLLEENEDLLCGAKRILKNLTSLNNLFLKQFRVFGDPLRTKDKKDQAWLKLYRKNPNERVVTVGYLSLVKMEDYIPQASSFAMDAEWVSLKKVPENLAFDHNEIIKSGLRYLRTQLDHKIISNLLPSKFTLSQLQYIYEILLDEKLDKRNFRKNISKIDVIKKTK
;
A
#
# COMPACT_ATOMS: atom_id res chain seq x y z
N ILE A 1 7.80 14.03 34.30
CA ILE A 1 7.28 14.74 33.11
C ILE A 1 7.64 13.84 31.93
N GLY A 2 6.73 12.91 31.58
CA GLY A 2 6.90 12.00 30.47
C GLY A 2 6.85 12.81 29.16
N LYS A 3 7.90 12.72 28.34
CA LYS A 3 7.86 13.20 26.95
C LYS A 3 6.75 12.40 26.25
N SER A 4 5.71 13.08 25.76
CA SER A 4 4.73 12.50 24.87
C SER A 4 5.47 11.91 23.67
N LYS A 5 5.39 10.58 23.47
CA LYS A 5 5.83 9.98 22.22
C LYS A 5 4.88 10.53 21.15
N GLU A 6 5.38 11.39 20.28
CA GLU A 6 4.64 11.78 19.07
C GLU A 6 4.48 10.54 18.22
N PHE A 7 3.24 10.06 18.12
CA PHE A 7 2.90 8.96 17.23
C PHE A 7 2.93 9.47 15.80
N GLN A 8 3.54 8.69 14.93
CA GLN A 8 3.64 9.02 13.52
C GLN A 8 2.93 7.95 12.70
N TYR A 9 2.07 8.39 11.80
CA TYR A 9 1.46 7.50 10.82
C TYR A 9 2.50 7.01 9.81
N ALA A 10 2.39 5.73 9.45
CA ALA A 10 3.26 5.07 8.48
C ALA A 10 2.47 4.03 7.69
N ILE A 11 2.89 3.72 6.47
CA ILE A 11 2.49 2.46 5.83
C ILE A 11 3.27 1.31 6.48
N PRO A 12 2.73 0.09 6.52
CA PRO A 12 3.43 -1.06 7.07
C PRO A 12 4.79 -1.25 6.41
N GLY A 13 5.85 -1.29 7.20
CA GLY A 13 7.22 -1.43 6.73
C GLY A 13 8.15 -1.87 7.85
N ASP A 14 9.14 -2.70 7.52
CA ASP A 14 10.18 -3.17 8.43
C ASP A 14 11.39 -3.65 7.63
N LEU A 15 12.43 -4.09 8.31
CA LEU A 15 13.64 -4.67 7.73
C LEU A 15 13.40 -6.10 7.25
N LEU A 16 14.14 -6.49 6.21
CA LEU A 16 14.25 -7.88 5.81
C LEU A 16 15.11 -8.67 6.80
N GLU A 17 14.76 -9.93 7.00
CA GLU A 17 15.57 -10.90 7.73
C GLU A 17 16.60 -11.54 6.80
N GLU A 18 17.68 -12.09 7.35
CA GLU A 18 18.81 -12.62 6.57
C GLU A 18 18.42 -13.78 5.64
N ASN A 19 17.41 -14.56 6.02
CA ASN A 19 17.05 -15.80 5.33
C ASN A 19 15.68 -15.74 4.62
N GLU A 20 15.23 -14.54 4.22
CA GLU A 20 13.96 -14.39 3.50
C GLU A 20 14.12 -13.63 2.18
N ASP A 21 13.34 -14.00 1.18
CA ASP A 21 13.24 -13.22 -0.03
C ASP A 21 12.33 -11.98 0.14
N LEU A 22 12.38 -11.08 -0.85
CA LEU A 22 11.63 -9.82 -0.81
C LEU A 22 10.13 -10.00 -0.64
N LEU A 23 9.54 -11.03 -1.26
CA LEU A 23 8.09 -11.27 -1.18
C LEU A 23 7.70 -11.93 0.15
N CYS A 24 8.53 -12.84 0.63
CA CYS A 24 8.35 -13.45 1.96
C CYS A 24 8.43 -12.39 3.06
N GLY A 25 9.44 -11.52 3.01
CA GLY A 25 9.58 -10.39 3.92
C GLY A 25 8.39 -9.43 3.88
N ALA A 26 7.92 -9.05 2.68
CA ALA A 26 6.75 -8.19 2.55
C ALA A 26 5.49 -8.81 3.17
N LYS A 27 5.25 -10.11 2.97
CA LYS A 27 4.12 -10.84 3.57
C LYS A 27 4.24 -10.94 5.10
N ARG A 28 5.44 -11.24 5.61
CA ARG A 28 5.72 -11.29 7.05
C ARG A 28 5.46 -9.95 7.70
N ILE A 29 6.03 -8.87 7.14
CA ILE A 29 5.88 -7.50 7.63
C ILE A 29 4.40 -7.09 7.67
N LEU A 30 3.67 -7.30 6.59
CA LEU A 30 2.25 -7.00 6.53
C LEU A 30 1.48 -7.74 7.64
N LYS A 31 1.69 -9.04 7.76
CA LYS A 31 1.06 -9.86 8.80
C LYS A 31 1.42 -9.39 10.20
N ASN A 32 2.72 -9.13 10.46
CA ASN A 32 3.22 -8.76 11.79
C ASN A 32 2.74 -7.38 12.25
N LEU A 33 2.50 -6.44 11.34
CA LEU A 33 2.10 -5.08 11.70
C LEU A 33 0.60 -4.84 11.64
N THR A 34 -0.14 -5.64 10.86
CA THR A 34 -1.56 -5.39 10.59
C THR A 34 -2.46 -6.60 10.78
N SER A 35 -1.89 -7.77 11.10
CA SER A 35 -2.56 -9.09 11.11
C SER A 35 -3.19 -9.52 9.77
N LEU A 36 -2.99 -8.74 8.69
CA LEU A 36 -3.45 -9.11 7.36
C LEU A 36 -2.56 -10.18 6.74
N ASN A 37 -3.17 -11.19 6.16
CA ASN A 37 -2.45 -12.30 5.52
C ASN A 37 -3.14 -12.76 4.24
N ASN A 38 -2.50 -13.68 3.51
CA ASN A 38 -3.02 -14.29 2.28
C ASN A 38 -3.39 -13.28 1.18
N LEU A 39 -2.73 -12.12 1.15
CA LEU A 39 -2.90 -11.11 0.12
C LEU A 39 -1.93 -11.34 -1.04
N PHE A 40 -2.41 -11.11 -2.26
CA PHE A 40 -1.53 -10.99 -3.41
C PHE A 40 -0.81 -9.65 -3.34
N LEU A 41 0.52 -9.67 -3.23
CA LEU A 41 1.36 -8.49 -3.19
C LEU A 41 2.10 -8.34 -4.52
N LYS A 42 1.92 -7.18 -5.16
CA LYS A 42 2.63 -6.81 -6.38
C LYS A 42 3.73 -5.79 -6.07
N GLN A 43 4.99 -6.17 -6.32
CA GLN A 43 6.08 -5.21 -6.30
C GLN A 43 5.87 -4.18 -7.41
N PHE A 44 6.03 -2.87 -7.10
CA PHE A 44 5.79 -1.80 -8.07
C PHE A 44 6.97 -0.85 -8.24
N ARG A 45 7.77 -0.59 -7.19
CA ARG A 45 8.91 0.33 -7.27
C ARG A 45 9.91 0.09 -6.16
N VAL A 46 11.18 0.47 -6.41
CA VAL A 46 12.24 0.55 -5.42
C VAL A 46 12.54 2.02 -5.13
N PHE A 47 12.69 2.36 -3.86
CA PHE A 47 12.97 3.70 -3.35
C PHE A 47 14.36 3.70 -2.71
N GLY A 48 15.30 4.36 -3.35
CA GLY A 48 16.71 4.35 -2.95
C GLY A 48 17.34 5.74 -2.86
N ASP A 49 16.55 6.82 -2.73
CA ASP A 49 17.09 8.17 -2.55
C ASP A 49 17.93 8.22 -1.25
N PRO A 50 19.19 8.65 -1.30
CA PRO A 50 20.02 8.78 -0.10
C PRO A 50 19.45 9.76 0.94
N LEU A 51 18.57 10.66 0.54
CA LEU A 51 18.00 11.67 1.42
C LEU A 51 16.70 11.22 2.11
N ARG A 52 16.13 10.08 1.70
CA ARG A 52 14.80 9.64 2.14
C ARG A 52 14.62 9.43 3.65
N THR A 53 15.72 9.26 4.39
CA THR A 53 15.73 9.06 5.85
C THR A 53 16.41 10.18 6.61
N LYS A 54 16.66 11.33 5.98
CA LYS A 54 17.45 12.43 6.61
C LYS A 54 16.64 13.40 7.46
N ASP A 55 15.31 13.28 7.47
CA ASP A 55 14.48 14.09 8.36
C ASP A 55 14.85 13.82 9.83
N LYS A 56 14.92 14.87 10.64
CA LYS A 56 15.31 14.77 12.06
C LYS A 56 14.36 13.86 12.86
N LYS A 57 13.07 13.88 12.55
CA LYS A 57 12.08 13.01 13.19
C LYS A 57 12.32 11.53 12.89
N ASP A 58 12.65 11.22 11.63
CA ASP A 58 12.93 9.86 11.19
C ASP A 58 14.25 9.35 11.75
N GLN A 59 15.27 10.22 11.82
CA GLN A 59 16.55 9.92 12.45
C GLN A 59 16.41 9.62 13.95
N ALA A 60 15.52 10.31 14.65
CA ALA A 60 15.26 10.04 16.06
C ALA A 60 14.66 8.63 16.25
N TRP A 61 13.74 8.23 15.36
CA TRP A 61 13.16 6.88 15.35
C TRP A 61 14.21 5.83 15.00
N LEU A 62 14.98 6.02 13.93
CA LEU A 62 16.02 5.06 13.50
C LEU A 62 17.06 4.78 14.59
N LYS A 63 17.43 5.80 15.40
CA LYS A 63 18.34 5.63 16.55
C LYS A 63 17.81 4.68 17.62
N LEU A 64 16.52 4.50 17.73
CA LEU A 64 15.91 3.56 18.69
C LEU A 64 15.97 2.11 18.22
N TYR A 65 15.96 1.89 16.90
CA TYR A 65 15.78 0.55 16.31
C TYR A 65 17.00 0.06 15.52
N ARG A 66 18.04 0.88 15.33
CA ARG A 66 19.22 0.54 14.54
C ARG A 66 20.52 0.85 15.27
N LYS A 67 21.49 -0.06 15.15
CA LYS A 67 22.86 0.15 15.62
C LYS A 67 23.52 1.34 14.89
N ASN A 68 23.29 1.47 13.59
CA ASN A 68 23.77 2.55 12.77
C ASN A 68 22.61 3.26 12.05
N PRO A 69 22.05 4.33 12.62
CA PRO A 69 20.91 5.05 12.05
C PRO A 69 21.22 5.76 10.73
N ASN A 70 22.50 5.97 10.39
CA ASN A 70 22.93 6.66 9.17
C ASN A 70 23.11 5.70 7.98
N GLU A 71 22.97 4.39 8.17
CA GLU A 71 23.03 3.44 7.08
C GLU A 71 21.95 3.72 6.03
N ARG A 72 22.37 3.56 4.78
CA ARG A 72 21.48 3.75 3.62
C ARG A 72 20.33 2.76 3.68
N VAL A 73 19.13 3.25 3.45
CA VAL A 73 17.91 2.45 3.38
C VAL A 73 17.43 2.40 1.94
N VAL A 74 17.24 1.18 1.43
CA VAL A 74 16.53 0.94 0.18
C VAL A 74 15.22 0.26 0.52
N THR A 75 14.10 0.80 0.03
CA THR A 75 12.77 0.24 0.28
C THR A 75 12.18 -0.30 -1.01
N VAL A 76 11.61 -1.48 -0.93
CA VAL A 76 10.85 -2.10 -2.02
C VAL A 76 9.36 -1.94 -1.73
N GLY A 77 8.66 -1.21 -2.60
CA GLY A 77 7.24 -0.97 -2.47
C GLY A 77 6.40 -2.09 -3.06
N TYR A 78 5.46 -2.59 -2.26
CA TYR A 78 4.43 -3.55 -2.66
C TYR A 78 3.04 -2.93 -2.54
N LEU A 79 2.12 -3.40 -3.36
CA LEU A 79 0.71 -3.01 -3.31
C LEU A 79 -0.20 -4.23 -3.51
N SER A 80 -1.42 -4.09 -3.01
CA SER A 80 -2.52 -5.04 -3.20
C SER A 80 -3.83 -4.28 -3.31
N LEU A 81 -4.82 -4.85 -3.99
CA LEU A 81 -6.20 -4.37 -4.01
C LEU A 81 -7.09 -5.44 -3.39
N VAL A 82 -7.82 -5.06 -2.35
CA VAL A 82 -8.68 -5.97 -1.60
C VAL A 82 -10.04 -5.33 -1.35
N LYS A 83 -11.04 -6.15 -1.06
CA LYS A 83 -12.29 -5.64 -0.48
C LYS A 83 -12.05 -5.32 0.98
N MET A 84 -12.24 -4.08 1.36
CA MET A 84 -11.99 -3.62 2.72
C MET A 84 -12.82 -4.41 3.76
N GLU A 85 -14.02 -4.83 3.40
CA GLU A 85 -14.92 -5.58 4.29
C GLU A 85 -14.40 -6.98 4.63
N ASP A 86 -13.58 -7.57 3.75
CA ASP A 86 -13.03 -8.91 3.95
C ASP A 86 -11.79 -8.91 4.87
N TYR A 87 -11.28 -7.72 5.25
CA TYR A 87 -10.02 -7.58 5.96
C TYR A 87 -10.10 -6.50 7.04
N ILE A 88 -10.01 -6.92 8.30
CA ILE A 88 -9.99 -6.03 9.46
C ILE A 88 -8.55 -5.96 9.96
N PRO A 89 -7.82 -4.83 9.75
CA PRO A 89 -6.47 -4.70 10.27
C PRO A 89 -6.50 -4.62 11.79
N GLN A 90 -5.50 -5.24 12.41
CA GLN A 90 -5.29 -5.21 13.84
C GLN A 90 -3.81 -4.94 14.10
N ALA A 91 -3.53 -3.95 14.93
CA ALA A 91 -2.16 -3.63 15.31
C ALA A 91 -1.51 -4.81 16.00
N SER A 92 -0.27 -5.08 15.65
CA SER A 92 0.55 -6.15 16.23
C SER A 92 2.03 -5.74 16.19
N SER A 93 2.87 -6.47 16.88
CA SER A 93 4.30 -6.17 17.03
C SER A 93 4.51 -4.79 17.67
N PHE A 94 5.25 -3.89 17.02
CA PHE A 94 5.50 -2.53 17.50
C PHE A 94 4.48 -1.48 17.01
N ALA A 95 3.52 -1.86 16.16
CA ALA A 95 2.43 -0.98 15.76
C ALA A 95 1.46 -0.77 16.93
N MET A 96 1.07 0.46 17.17
CA MET A 96 0.10 0.80 18.23
C MET A 96 -1.34 0.74 17.74
N ASP A 97 -1.54 1.02 16.47
CA ASP A 97 -2.83 0.94 15.81
C ASP A 97 -2.65 0.56 14.34
N ALA A 98 -3.70 0.00 13.71
CA ALA A 98 -3.73 -0.33 12.30
C ALA A 98 -5.16 -0.12 11.77
N GLU A 99 -5.32 0.81 10.84
CA GLU A 99 -6.62 1.19 10.31
C GLU A 99 -6.62 1.39 8.79
N TRP A 100 -7.78 1.26 8.18
CA TRP A 100 -8.01 1.68 6.80
C TRP A 100 -8.21 3.18 6.72
N VAL A 101 -7.33 3.87 6.00
CA VAL A 101 -7.42 5.31 5.82
C VAL A 101 -7.85 5.65 4.39
N SER A 102 -8.89 6.46 4.25
CA SER A 102 -9.27 6.99 2.92
C SER A 102 -8.12 7.78 2.31
N LEU A 103 -7.85 7.59 1.01
CA LEU A 103 -6.80 8.32 0.28
C LEU A 103 -6.92 9.85 0.42
N LYS A 104 -8.15 10.37 0.55
CA LYS A 104 -8.41 11.81 0.77
C LYS A 104 -8.09 12.30 2.18
N LYS A 105 -7.90 11.37 3.13
CA LYS A 105 -7.61 11.66 4.54
C LYS A 105 -6.21 11.24 4.96
N VAL A 106 -5.40 10.75 4.03
CA VAL A 106 -4.00 10.39 4.33
C VAL A 106 -3.26 11.64 4.82
N PRO A 107 -2.62 11.59 6.00
CA PRO A 107 -1.84 12.71 6.52
C PRO A 107 -0.69 13.10 5.59
N GLU A 108 -0.39 14.39 5.48
CA GLU A 108 0.71 14.88 4.63
C GLU A 108 2.09 14.61 5.23
N ASN A 109 2.17 14.32 6.52
CA ASN A 109 3.40 14.16 7.29
C ASN A 109 3.61 12.71 7.78
N LEU A 110 3.43 11.73 6.92
CA LEU A 110 3.79 10.35 7.24
C LEU A 110 5.27 10.18 7.58
N ALA A 111 5.61 9.04 8.20
CA ALA A 111 7.00 8.66 8.43
C ALA A 111 7.78 8.59 7.12
N PHE A 112 9.05 9.00 7.16
CA PHE A 112 9.95 8.93 6.02
C PHE A 112 9.37 9.56 4.74
N ASP A 113 9.57 8.90 3.63
CA ASP A 113 9.01 9.24 2.31
C ASP A 113 7.71 8.48 1.99
N HIS A 114 6.97 8.02 3.00
CA HIS A 114 5.78 7.19 2.81
C HIS A 114 4.69 7.88 1.98
N ASN A 115 4.57 9.20 2.06
CA ASN A 115 3.67 9.94 1.16
C ASN A 115 4.07 9.79 -0.32
N GLU A 116 5.37 9.79 -0.63
CA GLU A 116 5.86 9.57 -2.00
C GLU A 116 5.66 8.11 -2.43
N ILE A 117 5.81 7.16 -1.52
CA ILE A 117 5.52 5.74 -1.79
C ILE A 117 4.05 5.56 -2.18
N ILE A 118 3.11 6.14 -1.43
CA ILE A 118 1.67 6.10 -1.75
C ILE A 118 1.39 6.76 -3.11
N LYS A 119 1.91 7.96 -3.35
CA LYS A 119 1.76 8.66 -4.64
C LYS A 119 2.30 7.85 -5.82
N SER A 120 3.45 7.19 -5.62
CA SER A 120 4.05 6.32 -6.64
C SER A 120 3.23 5.06 -6.89
N GLY A 121 2.67 4.44 -5.85
CA GLY A 121 1.75 3.31 -5.97
C GLY A 121 0.50 3.66 -6.76
N LEU A 122 -0.11 4.83 -6.48
CA LEU A 122 -1.26 5.34 -7.24
C LEU A 122 -0.90 5.61 -8.70
N ARG A 123 0.26 6.24 -8.97
CA ARG A 123 0.72 6.44 -10.34
C ARG A 123 0.93 5.10 -11.06
N TYR A 124 1.54 4.13 -10.40
CA TYR A 124 1.70 2.79 -10.95
C TYR A 124 0.34 2.16 -11.29
N LEU A 125 -0.64 2.18 -10.39
CA LEU A 125 -1.99 1.66 -10.66
C LEU A 125 -2.65 2.38 -11.84
N ARG A 126 -2.49 3.69 -11.97
CA ARG A 126 -3.00 4.47 -13.12
C ARG A 126 -2.40 4.02 -14.45
N THR A 127 -1.10 3.75 -14.50
CA THR A 127 -0.45 3.23 -15.72
C THR A 127 -0.85 1.79 -16.05
N GLN A 128 -1.33 1.04 -15.04
CA GLN A 128 -1.77 -0.33 -15.17
C GLN A 128 -3.30 -0.46 -15.37
N LEU A 129 -3.99 0.67 -15.63
CA LEU A 129 -5.41 0.68 -16.01
C LEU A 129 -5.69 -0.12 -17.29
N ASP A 130 -4.63 -0.58 -17.97
CA ASP A 130 -4.73 -1.63 -18.98
C ASP A 130 -5.23 -2.93 -18.32
N HIS A 131 -6.42 -3.33 -18.66
CA HIS A 131 -7.37 -4.24 -18.03
C HIS A 131 -6.83 -5.57 -17.48
N LYS A 132 -5.67 -6.05 -17.95
CA LYS A 132 -5.08 -7.33 -17.52
C LYS A 132 -4.48 -7.29 -16.11
N ILE A 133 -3.96 -6.16 -15.67
CA ILE A 133 -3.24 -6.08 -14.38
C ILE A 133 -4.20 -5.74 -13.25
N ILE A 134 -5.20 -4.91 -13.49
CA ILE A 134 -6.24 -4.63 -12.49
C ILE A 134 -7.02 -5.92 -12.18
N SER A 135 -7.31 -6.76 -13.18
CA SER A 135 -7.99 -8.04 -12.93
C SER A 135 -7.18 -8.99 -12.04
N ASN A 136 -5.84 -8.95 -12.11
CA ASN A 136 -4.96 -9.76 -11.25
C ASN A 136 -4.83 -9.23 -9.82
N LEU A 137 -5.10 -7.93 -9.63
CA LEU A 137 -5.06 -7.29 -8.32
C LEU A 137 -6.42 -7.32 -7.60
N LEU A 138 -7.50 -7.59 -8.34
CA LEU A 138 -8.85 -7.67 -7.79
C LEU A 138 -9.11 -9.06 -7.17
N PRO A 139 -10.01 -9.13 -6.19
CA PRO A 139 -10.56 -10.41 -5.73
C PRO A 139 -11.14 -11.20 -6.91
N SER A 140 -11.15 -12.54 -6.80
CA SER A 140 -11.67 -13.43 -7.85
C SER A 140 -13.13 -13.17 -8.25
N LYS A 141 -13.91 -12.53 -7.37
CA LYS A 141 -15.29 -12.09 -7.62
C LYS A 141 -15.45 -10.63 -7.20
N PHE A 142 -15.93 -9.80 -8.11
CA PHE A 142 -16.22 -8.38 -7.87
C PHE A 142 -17.42 -7.93 -8.70
N THR A 143 -18.06 -6.84 -8.29
CA THR A 143 -19.13 -6.20 -9.07
C THR A 143 -18.56 -5.16 -10.03
N LEU A 144 -19.26 -4.91 -11.14
CA LEU A 144 -18.89 -3.83 -12.07
C LEU A 144 -18.92 -2.45 -11.41
N SER A 145 -19.72 -2.28 -10.36
CA SER A 145 -19.77 -1.03 -9.59
C SER A 145 -18.52 -0.86 -8.73
N GLN A 146 -17.99 -1.93 -8.12
CA GLN A 146 -16.72 -1.91 -7.39
C GLN A 146 -15.55 -1.59 -8.34
N LEU A 147 -15.54 -2.22 -9.51
CA LEU A 147 -14.55 -1.94 -10.54
C LEU A 147 -14.62 -0.48 -11.00
N GLN A 148 -15.81 0.04 -11.31
CA GLN A 148 -16.01 1.45 -11.68
C GLN A 148 -15.49 2.39 -10.60
N TYR A 149 -15.78 2.11 -9.34
CA TYR A 149 -15.32 2.92 -8.20
C TYR A 149 -13.79 2.97 -8.11
N ILE A 150 -13.10 1.84 -8.34
CA ILE A 150 -11.64 1.81 -8.40
C ILE A 150 -11.11 2.70 -9.53
N TYR A 151 -11.70 2.60 -10.74
CA TYR A 151 -11.33 3.47 -11.85
C TYR A 151 -11.55 4.95 -11.52
N GLU A 152 -12.68 5.30 -10.92
CA GLU A 152 -12.99 6.69 -10.52
C GLU A 152 -11.96 7.22 -9.50
N ILE A 153 -11.54 6.40 -8.53
CA ILE A 153 -10.47 6.77 -7.57
C ILE A 153 -9.14 6.96 -8.29
N LEU A 154 -8.76 6.02 -9.17
CA LEU A 154 -7.48 6.05 -9.85
C LEU A 154 -7.38 7.19 -10.85
N LEU A 155 -8.45 7.52 -11.57
CA LEU A 155 -8.51 8.60 -12.54
C LEU A 155 -8.80 9.96 -11.88
N ASP A 156 -9.26 9.96 -10.64
CA ASP A 156 -9.75 11.14 -9.90
C ASP A 156 -10.90 11.85 -10.64
N GLU A 157 -11.76 11.07 -11.30
CA GLU A 157 -12.92 11.57 -12.07
C GLU A 157 -14.13 10.65 -11.90
N LYS A 158 -15.32 11.19 -12.12
CA LYS A 158 -16.56 10.41 -12.18
C LYS A 158 -16.78 9.85 -13.57
N LEU A 159 -17.06 8.55 -13.66
CA LEU A 159 -17.29 7.85 -14.90
C LEU A 159 -18.79 7.63 -15.14
N ASP A 160 -19.24 7.86 -16.37
CA ASP A 160 -20.59 7.48 -16.76
C ASP A 160 -20.77 5.97 -16.69
N LYS A 161 -21.75 5.54 -15.92
CA LYS A 161 -22.00 4.11 -15.62
C LYS A 161 -22.28 3.27 -16.87
N ARG A 162 -23.01 3.84 -17.86
CA ARG A 162 -23.40 3.15 -19.09
C ARG A 162 -22.18 2.98 -20.01
N ASN A 163 -21.41 4.03 -20.19
CA ASN A 163 -20.20 4.03 -21.02
C ASN A 163 -19.13 3.12 -20.42
N PHE A 164 -18.93 3.21 -19.11
CA PHE A 164 -17.99 2.33 -18.39
C PHE A 164 -18.35 0.86 -18.62
N ARG A 165 -19.60 0.47 -18.37
CA ARG A 165 -20.06 -0.92 -18.58
C ARG A 165 -19.91 -1.39 -20.03
N LYS A 166 -20.21 -0.52 -21.01
CA LYS A 166 -20.03 -0.81 -22.43
C LYS A 166 -18.56 -1.07 -22.78
N ASN A 167 -17.65 -0.28 -22.21
CA ASN A 167 -16.22 -0.40 -22.47
C ASN A 167 -15.66 -1.67 -21.79
N ILE A 168 -16.00 -1.89 -20.53
CA ILE A 168 -15.55 -3.06 -19.74
C ILE A 168 -16.06 -4.37 -20.36
N SER A 169 -17.28 -4.40 -20.93
CA SER A 169 -17.82 -5.63 -21.55
C SER A 169 -17.08 -6.09 -22.82
N LYS A 170 -16.23 -5.24 -23.39
CA LYS A 170 -15.38 -5.57 -24.54
C LYS A 170 -14.06 -6.26 -24.15
N ILE A 171 -13.80 -6.40 -22.86
CA ILE A 171 -12.55 -6.91 -22.34
C ILE A 171 -12.70 -8.41 -22.05
N ASP A 172 -11.95 -9.22 -22.78
CA ASP A 172 -12.00 -10.69 -22.69
C ASP A 172 -11.59 -11.29 -21.34
N VAL A 173 -10.95 -10.50 -20.48
CA VAL A 173 -10.44 -11.00 -19.19
C VAL A 173 -11.53 -11.05 -18.12
N ILE A 174 -12.65 -10.33 -18.29
CA ILE A 174 -13.73 -10.24 -17.30
C ILE A 174 -14.90 -11.11 -17.75
N LYS A 175 -15.08 -12.25 -17.07
CA LYS A 175 -16.22 -13.15 -17.34
C LYS A 175 -17.36 -12.88 -16.36
N LYS A 176 -18.59 -12.79 -16.87
CA LYS A 176 -19.79 -12.79 -16.01
C LYS A 176 -19.91 -14.14 -15.30
N THR A 177 -19.94 -14.11 -13.98
CA THR A 177 -20.43 -15.25 -13.19
C THR A 177 -21.96 -15.16 -13.12
N LYS A 178 -22.61 -16.31 -13.30
CA LYS A 178 -24.07 -16.45 -13.11
C LYS A 178 -24.44 -16.28 -11.65
#